data_2bd8b82916c506bc21d06be634a94440
#
_entry.id   2bd8b82916c506bc21d06be634a94440
#
_cell.length_a   1.000
_cell.length_b   1.000
_cell.length_c   1.000
_cell.angle_alpha   90.00
_cell.angle_beta   90.00
_cell.angle_gamma   90.00
#
_symmetry.space_group_name_H-M   'P 1'
#
loop_
_entity.id
_entity.type
_entity.pdbx_description
1 polymer ?
#
loop_
_entity_poly.entity_id
_entity_poly.type
_entity_poly.pdbx_seq_one_letter_code
_entity_poly.pdbx_strand_id
1 'polypeptide(L)'
;MKILAVDQARNGAWSMFDYETKELIDYGSFSFPAKDYTFAKAMVGICDIVNDLILKNDISVVFIEDIQLRKNVDSFKKLAQLQGSLISMFERNEYMFDFVPPSRWQGYCGARGRTTKEIKAKATEVATTSGKKASKVLSIQYIKHQFDIETDNDNLADAICIGYFVCNNVTIKMVDEL
;
A
#
# COMPACT_ATOMS: atom_id res chain seq x y z
N MET A 1 4.45 2.70 18.72
CA MET A 1 5.36 2.79 17.53
C MET A 1 4.52 3.03 16.28
N LYS A 2 4.89 4.02 15.44
CA LYS A 2 4.14 4.31 14.22
C LYS A 2 4.78 3.64 13.00
N ILE A 3 3.95 3.03 12.17
CA ILE A 3 4.35 2.47 10.88
C ILE A 3 3.65 3.19 9.74
N LEU A 4 4.31 3.26 8.58
CA LEU A 4 3.77 3.77 7.34
C LEU A 4 3.68 2.62 6.32
N ALA A 5 2.52 2.38 5.77
CA ALA A 5 2.33 1.44 4.66
C ALA A 5 2.08 2.20 3.36
N VAL A 6 2.71 1.78 2.27
CA VAL A 6 2.65 2.45 0.97
C VAL A 6 2.31 1.47 -0.14
N ASP A 7 1.21 1.71 -0.82
CA ASP A 7 0.93 1.13 -2.15
C ASP A 7 1.64 1.98 -3.20
N GLN A 8 2.84 1.52 -3.61
CA GLN A 8 3.70 2.27 -4.49
C GLN A 8 3.22 2.20 -5.95
N ALA A 9 2.69 3.28 -6.43
CA ALA A 9 2.31 3.43 -7.82
C ALA A 9 2.36 4.92 -8.21
N ARG A 10 2.25 5.21 -9.50
CA ARG A 10 2.13 6.60 -9.99
C ARG A 10 0.89 7.31 -9.43
N ASN A 11 -0.19 6.56 -9.28
CA ASN A 11 -1.36 6.90 -8.49
C ASN A 11 -1.35 5.91 -7.34
N GLY A 12 -0.80 6.30 -6.23
CA GLY A 12 -0.60 5.45 -5.07
C GLY A 12 -1.30 5.99 -3.84
N ALA A 13 -1.10 5.30 -2.74
CA ALA A 13 -1.68 5.68 -1.47
C ALA A 13 -0.80 5.24 -0.31
N TRP A 14 -1.12 5.75 0.86
CA TRP A 14 -0.44 5.43 2.10
C TRP A 14 -1.43 5.32 3.25
N SER A 15 -1.05 4.59 4.27
CA SER A 15 -1.74 4.53 5.55
C SER A 15 -0.74 4.51 6.70
N MET A 16 -1.13 5.08 7.80
CA MET A 16 -0.33 5.17 9.03
C MET A 16 -1.05 4.48 10.17
N PHE A 17 -0.36 3.60 10.86
CA PHE A 17 -0.91 2.88 12.00
C PHE A 17 -0.05 3.05 13.25
N ASP A 18 -0.68 3.01 14.41
CA ASP A 18 0.01 2.61 15.62
C ASP A 18 0.14 1.09 15.63
N TYR A 19 1.38 0.61 15.69
CA TYR A 19 1.68 -0.82 15.58
C TYR A 19 1.22 -1.61 16.82
N GLU A 20 1.28 -1.02 17.99
CA GLU A 20 0.89 -1.66 19.26
C GLU A 20 -0.63 -1.74 19.41
N THR A 21 -1.30 -0.60 19.23
CA THR A 21 -2.77 -0.52 19.37
C THR A 21 -3.50 -1.01 18.13
N LYS A 22 -2.81 -1.10 16.97
CA LYS A 22 -3.35 -1.44 15.65
C LYS A 22 -4.38 -0.44 15.14
N GLU A 23 -4.38 0.75 15.70
CA GLU A 23 -5.26 1.84 15.28
C GLU A 23 -4.77 2.48 14.00
N LEU A 24 -5.68 2.71 13.07
CA LEU A 24 -5.44 3.53 11.90
C LEU A 24 -5.39 5.00 12.31
N ILE A 25 -4.21 5.63 12.20
CA ILE A 25 -3.99 7.02 12.61
C ILE A 25 -4.39 7.99 11.51
N ASP A 26 -3.91 7.73 10.28
CA ASP A 26 -4.14 8.60 9.12
C ASP A 26 -3.93 7.83 7.83
N TYR A 27 -4.44 8.37 6.72
CA TYR A 27 -4.30 7.79 5.39
C TYR A 27 -4.49 8.83 4.30
N GLY A 28 -3.94 8.56 3.13
CA GLY A 28 -4.09 9.45 1.99
C GLY A 28 -3.65 8.83 0.69
N SER A 29 -3.83 9.58 -0.38
CA SER A 29 -3.43 9.18 -1.72
C SER A 29 -2.67 10.29 -2.43
N PHE A 30 -1.88 9.90 -3.41
CA PHE A 30 -1.17 10.82 -4.29
C PHE A 30 -1.35 10.40 -5.75
N SER A 31 -1.26 11.38 -6.65
CA SER A 31 -1.44 11.14 -8.08
C SER A 31 -0.51 12.03 -8.90
N PHE A 32 0.22 11.40 -9.83
CA PHE A 32 1.09 12.06 -10.80
C PHE A 32 0.67 11.67 -12.23
N PRO A 33 -0.40 12.26 -12.79
CA PRO A 33 -0.93 11.89 -14.09
C PRO A 33 0.10 12.01 -15.21
N ALA A 34 0.10 11.03 -16.14
CA ALA A 34 1.11 10.97 -17.21
C ALA A 34 1.06 12.16 -18.18
N LYS A 35 -0.08 12.84 -18.25
CA LYS A 35 -0.24 14.06 -19.07
C LYS A 35 0.50 15.26 -18.48
N ASP A 36 0.67 15.31 -17.15
CA ASP A 36 1.22 16.46 -16.44
C ASP A 36 2.66 16.24 -15.96
N TYR A 37 3.05 14.97 -15.76
CA TYR A 37 4.34 14.60 -15.17
C TYR A 37 5.08 13.55 -16.01
N THR A 38 6.38 13.75 -16.22
CA THR A 38 7.25 12.66 -16.66
C THR A 38 7.34 11.60 -15.56
N PHE A 39 7.74 10.39 -15.92
CA PHE A 39 7.88 9.33 -14.90
C PHE A 39 8.97 9.67 -13.87
N ALA A 40 10.08 10.28 -14.31
CA ALA A 40 11.15 10.72 -13.42
C ALA A 40 10.66 11.76 -12.39
N LYS A 41 9.88 12.76 -12.83
CA LYS A 41 9.29 13.75 -11.92
C LYS A 41 8.30 13.10 -10.94
N ALA A 42 7.53 12.12 -11.40
CA ALA A 42 6.62 11.38 -10.52
C ALA A 42 7.39 10.60 -9.45
N MET A 43 8.49 9.92 -9.82
CA MET A 43 9.34 9.20 -8.84
C MET A 43 9.87 10.13 -7.77
N VAL A 44 10.42 11.28 -8.15
CA VAL A 44 10.92 12.29 -7.19
C VAL A 44 9.80 12.75 -6.27
N GLY A 45 8.65 13.17 -6.83
CA GLY A 45 7.53 13.65 -6.03
C GLY A 45 6.96 12.60 -5.07
N ILE A 46 6.98 11.31 -5.45
CA ILE A 46 6.56 10.22 -4.57
C ILE A 46 7.58 10.04 -3.43
N CYS A 47 8.88 10.07 -3.73
CA CYS A 47 9.92 10.02 -2.70
C CYS A 47 9.80 11.20 -1.72
N ASP A 48 9.55 12.42 -2.22
CA ASP A 48 9.37 13.60 -1.39
C ASP A 48 8.17 13.47 -0.46
N ILE A 49 7.02 13.00 -0.99
CA ILE A 49 5.81 12.76 -0.17
C ILE A 49 6.09 11.73 0.93
N VAL A 50 6.70 10.60 0.60
CA VAL A 50 6.99 9.54 1.57
C VAL A 50 7.99 10.04 2.62
N ASN A 51 9.04 10.74 2.22
CA ASN A 51 10.02 11.34 3.13
C ASN A 51 9.36 12.36 4.09
N ASP A 52 8.51 13.23 3.56
CA ASP A 52 7.73 14.19 4.33
C ASP A 52 6.83 13.51 5.37
N LEU A 53 6.16 12.42 5.00
CA LEU A 53 5.32 11.63 5.91
C LEU A 53 6.14 11.03 7.05
N ILE A 54 7.34 10.49 6.74
CA ILE A 54 8.24 9.91 7.73
C ILE A 54 8.66 10.98 8.75
N LEU A 55 9.17 12.11 8.27
CA LEU A 55 9.70 13.18 9.12
C LEU A 55 8.62 13.87 9.97
N LYS A 56 7.46 14.17 9.36
CA LYS A 56 6.39 14.91 10.04
C LYS A 56 5.66 14.09 11.11
N ASN A 57 5.68 12.78 10.97
CA ASN A 57 4.87 11.90 11.83
C ASN A 57 5.71 11.00 12.74
N ASP A 58 7.03 11.10 12.71
CA ASP A 58 7.93 10.26 13.51
C ASP A 58 7.68 8.75 13.24
N ILE A 59 7.75 8.38 11.96
CA ILE A 59 7.55 7.01 11.50
C ILE A 59 8.76 6.16 11.83
N SER A 60 8.54 5.05 12.52
CA SER A 60 9.61 4.13 12.90
C SER A 60 9.99 3.16 11.78
N VAL A 61 9.01 2.66 11.03
CA VAL A 61 9.24 1.67 9.94
C VAL A 61 8.29 1.92 8.79
N VAL A 62 8.80 1.81 7.56
CA VAL A 62 8.02 1.90 6.34
C VAL A 62 7.82 0.51 5.73
N PHE A 63 6.60 0.18 5.37
CA PHE A 63 6.26 -1.03 4.63
C PHE A 63 5.75 -0.70 3.24
N ILE A 64 6.33 -1.32 2.23
CA ILE A 64 5.97 -1.07 0.83
C ILE A 64 5.40 -2.35 0.23
N GLU A 65 4.35 -2.26 -0.58
CA GLU A 65 3.92 -3.41 -1.37
C GLU A 65 5.06 -3.88 -2.28
N ASP A 66 5.42 -5.16 -2.19
CA ASP A 66 6.45 -5.73 -3.06
C ASP A 66 5.95 -5.85 -4.50
N ILE A 67 6.84 -5.63 -5.45
CA ILE A 67 6.51 -5.73 -6.87
C ILE A 67 6.52 -7.19 -7.33
N GLN A 68 5.57 -7.53 -8.18
CA GLN A 68 5.50 -8.85 -8.81
C GLN A 68 5.64 -8.73 -10.32
N LEU A 69 6.45 -9.60 -10.90
CA LEU A 69 6.53 -9.72 -12.35
C LEU A 69 5.16 -10.18 -12.89
N ARG A 70 4.53 -9.33 -13.66
CA ARG A 70 3.25 -9.59 -14.35
C ARG A 70 3.49 -9.57 -15.86
N LYS A 71 2.45 -9.88 -16.64
CA LYS A 71 2.51 -9.93 -18.11
C LYS A 71 2.99 -8.62 -18.76
N ASN A 72 2.73 -7.47 -18.12
CA ASN A 72 3.14 -6.16 -18.64
C ASN A 72 4.53 -5.80 -18.10
N VAL A 73 5.55 -6.06 -18.91
CA VAL A 73 6.96 -5.80 -18.59
C VAL A 73 7.25 -4.30 -18.42
N ASP A 74 6.59 -3.42 -19.20
CA ASP A 74 6.82 -1.97 -19.08
C ASP A 74 6.29 -1.42 -17.75
N SER A 75 5.14 -1.89 -17.30
CA SER A 75 4.62 -1.56 -15.98
C SER A 75 5.53 -2.08 -14.87
N PHE A 76 6.03 -3.31 -15.00
CA PHE A 76 6.98 -3.87 -14.04
C PHE A 76 8.27 -3.07 -13.97
N LYS A 77 8.87 -2.69 -15.12
CA LYS A 77 10.07 -1.84 -15.15
C LYS A 77 9.86 -0.51 -14.43
N LYS A 78 8.73 0.15 -14.65
CA LYS A 78 8.40 1.41 -13.98
C LYS A 78 8.25 1.23 -12.47
N LEU A 79 7.57 0.19 -12.03
CA LEU A 79 7.45 -0.11 -10.60
C LEU A 79 8.82 -0.43 -9.97
N ALA A 80 9.67 -1.19 -10.67
CA ALA A 80 11.02 -1.49 -10.20
C ALA A 80 11.90 -0.24 -10.08
N GLN A 81 11.80 0.70 -11.02
CA GLN A 81 12.50 1.98 -10.95
C GLN A 81 12.01 2.83 -9.77
N LEU A 82 10.70 2.89 -9.54
CA LEU A 82 10.13 3.61 -8.39
C LEU A 82 10.56 2.97 -7.07
N GLN A 83 10.46 1.65 -6.95
CA GLN A 83 10.91 0.92 -5.77
C GLN A 83 12.39 1.15 -5.50
N GLY A 84 13.24 1.09 -6.52
CA GLY A 84 14.67 1.40 -6.38
C GLY A 84 14.95 2.83 -5.92
N SER A 85 14.14 3.79 -6.36
CA SER A 85 14.24 5.19 -5.90
C SER A 85 13.86 5.34 -4.42
N LEU A 86 12.80 4.66 -3.99
CA LEU A 86 12.40 4.63 -2.58
C LEU A 86 13.46 3.96 -1.71
N ILE A 87 13.96 2.78 -2.11
CA ILE A 87 15.07 2.09 -1.42
C ILE A 87 16.28 3.02 -1.27
N SER A 88 16.70 3.67 -2.36
CA SER A 88 17.82 4.60 -2.32
C SER A 88 17.61 5.77 -1.36
N MET A 89 16.39 6.26 -1.25
CA MET A 89 16.02 7.32 -0.32
C MET A 89 16.04 6.80 1.13
N PHE A 90 15.49 5.63 1.39
CA PHE A 90 15.49 5.03 2.73
C PHE A 90 16.90 4.74 3.23
N GLU A 91 17.74 4.10 2.43
CA GLU A 91 19.13 3.79 2.77
C GLU A 91 19.96 5.05 3.07
N ARG A 92 19.77 6.12 2.27
CA ARG A 92 20.50 7.37 2.50
C ARG A 92 20.11 8.10 3.78
N ASN A 93 18.90 7.92 4.25
CA ASN A 93 18.37 8.56 5.44
C ASN A 93 18.28 7.59 6.64
N GLU A 94 18.82 6.39 6.51
CA GLU A 94 18.84 5.35 7.55
C GLU A 94 17.42 5.01 8.07
N TYR A 95 16.41 5.07 7.18
CA TYR A 95 15.04 4.68 7.53
C TYR A 95 14.88 3.17 7.49
N MET A 96 14.26 2.61 8.51
CA MET A 96 13.87 1.21 8.51
C MET A 96 12.72 0.95 7.54
N PHE A 97 12.84 -0.07 6.71
CA PHE A 97 11.78 -0.45 5.76
C PHE A 97 11.78 -1.96 5.48
N ASP A 98 10.63 -2.46 5.03
CA ASP A 98 10.48 -3.86 4.58
C ASP A 98 9.40 -3.95 3.49
N PHE A 99 9.33 -5.10 2.83
CA PHE A 99 8.41 -5.36 1.72
C PHE A 99 7.29 -6.31 2.11
N VAL A 100 6.08 -5.97 1.68
CA VAL A 100 4.89 -6.81 1.91
C VAL A 100 4.44 -7.44 0.58
N PRO A 101 4.62 -8.75 0.40
CA PRO A 101 4.13 -9.42 -0.81
C PRO A 101 2.60 -9.30 -0.96
N PRO A 102 2.08 -8.92 -2.13
CA PRO A 102 0.64 -8.79 -2.38
C PRO A 102 -0.15 -10.04 -2.00
N SER A 103 0.45 -11.21 -2.21
CA SER A 103 -0.20 -12.48 -1.89
C SER A 103 -0.52 -12.66 -0.39
N ARG A 104 0.25 -12.02 0.50
CA ARG A 104 0.08 -12.14 1.95
C ARG A 104 -1.06 -11.25 2.43
N TRP A 105 -0.98 -9.95 2.20
CA TRP A 105 -1.98 -9.02 2.68
C TRP A 105 -3.35 -9.23 2.00
N GLN A 106 -3.37 -9.51 0.68
CA GLN A 106 -4.61 -9.83 -0.04
C GLN A 106 -5.28 -11.10 0.49
N GLY A 107 -4.47 -12.10 0.90
CA GLY A 107 -4.99 -13.31 1.54
C GLY A 107 -5.63 -13.02 2.89
N TYR A 108 -5.01 -12.16 3.68
CA TYR A 108 -5.48 -11.75 5.00
C TYR A 108 -6.77 -10.92 4.94
N CYS A 109 -6.80 -9.90 4.10
CA CYS A 109 -7.95 -9.01 3.93
C CYS A 109 -9.06 -9.59 3.04
N GLY A 110 -8.97 -10.86 2.63
CA GLY A 110 -9.97 -11.46 1.73
C GLY A 110 -10.02 -10.87 0.32
N ALA A 111 -9.07 -9.99 -0.03
CA ALA A 111 -8.96 -9.35 -1.33
C ALA A 111 -8.42 -10.29 -2.44
N ARG A 112 -7.94 -11.45 -2.07
CA ARG A 112 -7.46 -12.48 -3.00
C ARG A 112 -8.58 -13.47 -3.27
N GLY A 113 -9.28 -13.37 -4.36
CA GLY A 113 -10.31 -14.26 -4.92
C GLY A 113 -10.48 -15.73 -4.46
N ARG A 114 -10.02 -16.08 -3.25
CA ARG A 114 -10.23 -17.38 -2.58
C ARG A 114 -11.25 -17.32 -1.44
N THR A 115 -11.95 -16.24 -1.32
CA THR A 115 -13.08 -16.07 -0.40
C THR A 115 -14.24 -16.95 -0.80
N THR A 116 -15.17 -17.20 0.12
CA THR A 116 -16.35 -18.05 -0.08
C THR A 116 -17.07 -17.72 -1.39
N LYS A 117 -17.72 -18.71 -2.00
CA LYS A 117 -18.42 -18.57 -3.29
C LYS A 117 -19.33 -17.33 -3.37
N GLU A 118 -19.98 -16.98 -2.27
CA GLU A 118 -20.90 -15.83 -2.17
C GLU A 118 -20.19 -14.47 -2.20
N ILE A 119 -19.05 -14.33 -1.52
CA ILE A 119 -18.25 -13.09 -1.56
C ILE A 119 -17.65 -12.90 -2.95
N LYS A 120 -17.22 -13.99 -3.61
CA LYS A 120 -16.75 -13.95 -5.00
C LYS A 120 -17.86 -13.51 -5.96
N ALA A 121 -19.06 -14.05 -5.81
CA ALA A 121 -20.18 -13.69 -6.68
C ALA A 121 -20.55 -12.21 -6.51
N LYS A 122 -20.67 -11.71 -5.28
CA LYS A 122 -20.92 -10.30 -4.99
C LYS A 122 -19.83 -9.37 -5.49
N ALA A 123 -18.57 -9.71 -5.25
CA ALA A 123 -17.43 -8.91 -5.73
C ALA A 123 -17.33 -8.89 -7.26
N THR A 124 -17.67 -10.00 -7.92
CA THR A 124 -17.69 -10.07 -9.38
C THR A 124 -18.83 -9.24 -9.95
N GLU A 125 -20.01 -9.28 -9.35
CA GLU A 125 -21.17 -8.48 -9.73
C GLU A 125 -20.86 -6.97 -9.64
N VAL A 126 -20.35 -6.51 -8.49
CA VAL A 126 -19.95 -5.11 -8.30
C VAL A 126 -18.79 -4.72 -9.21
N ALA A 127 -17.80 -5.59 -9.42
CA ALA A 127 -16.68 -5.33 -10.32
C ALA A 127 -17.15 -5.21 -11.78
N THR A 128 -18.11 -6.02 -12.20
CA THR A 128 -18.71 -5.93 -13.54
C THR A 128 -19.46 -4.62 -13.73
N THR A 129 -20.17 -4.17 -12.73
CA THR A 129 -20.95 -2.91 -12.77
C THR A 129 -20.04 -1.67 -12.70
N SER A 130 -18.95 -1.71 -11.91
CA SER A 130 -18.03 -0.60 -11.71
C SER A 130 -16.84 -0.56 -12.67
N GLY A 131 -16.62 -1.61 -13.48
CA GLY A 131 -15.44 -1.79 -14.33
C GLY A 131 -14.13 -2.07 -13.57
N LYS A 132 -14.18 -2.25 -12.25
CA LYS A 132 -13.03 -2.57 -11.41
C LYS A 132 -12.78 -4.08 -11.34
N LYS A 133 -11.53 -4.48 -11.08
CA LYS A 133 -11.21 -5.89 -10.80
C LYS A 133 -11.80 -6.34 -9.47
N ALA A 134 -12.22 -7.59 -9.37
CA ALA A 134 -12.84 -8.14 -8.16
C ALA A 134 -11.96 -7.96 -6.90
N SER A 135 -10.64 -8.09 -6.99
CA SER A 135 -9.72 -7.85 -5.86
C SER A 135 -9.78 -6.42 -5.32
N LYS A 136 -9.96 -5.45 -6.20
CA LYS A 136 -10.04 -4.03 -5.85
C LYS A 136 -11.35 -3.69 -5.14
N VAL A 137 -12.43 -4.32 -5.53
CA VAL A 137 -13.73 -4.20 -4.85
C VAL A 137 -13.67 -4.84 -3.46
N LEU A 138 -12.98 -5.96 -3.33
CA LEU A 138 -12.86 -6.66 -2.05
C LEU A 138 -12.05 -5.88 -1.00
N SER A 139 -10.96 -5.21 -1.38
CA SER A 139 -10.23 -4.34 -0.46
C SER A 139 -11.07 -3.14 0.01
N ILE A 140 -11.82 -2.51 -0.89
CA ILE A 140 -12.76 -1.43 -0.55
C ILE A 140 -13.84 -1.93 0.43
N GLN A 141 -14.45 -3.10 0.18
CA GLN A 141 -15.44 -3.68 1.07
C GLN A 141 -14.85 -4.04 2.44
N TYR A 142 -13.62 -4.53 2.46
CA TYR A 142 -12.92 -4.86 3.69
C TYR A 142 -12.72 -3.64 4.59
N ILE A 143 -12.19 -2.54 4.04
CA ILE A 143 -11.95 -1.33 4.85
C ILE A 143 -13.24 -0.64 5.29
N LYS A 144 -14.30 -0.71 4.47
CA LYS A 144 -15.63 -0.24 4.89
C LYS A 144 -16.14 -1.02 6.10
N HIS A 145 -15.99 -2.34 6.10
CA HIS A 145 -16.43 -3.16 7.21
C HIS A 145 -15.56 -3.02 8.46
N GLN A 146 -14.24 -2.93 8.29
CA GLN A 146 -13.28 -2.96 9.40
C GLN A 146 -13.05 -1.59 10.04
N PHE A 147 -13.12 -0.51 9.26
CA PHE A 147 -12.76 0.84 9.69
C PHE A 147 -13.87 1.87 9.46
N ASP A 148 -15.02 1.45 8.92
CA ASP A 148 -16.13 2.35 8.52
C ASP A 148 -15.71 3.43 7.52
N ILE A 149 -14.75 3.11 6.63
CA ILE A 149 -14.24 4.04 5.62
C ILE A 149 -14.95 3.80 4.30
N GLU A 150 -15.65 4.83 3.81
CA GLU A 150 -16.27 4.84 2.50
C GLU A 150 -15.34 5.51 1.48
N THR A 151 -14.94 4.78 0.47
CA THR A 151 -14.10 5.26 -0.64
C THR A 151 -14.35 4.49 -1.92
N ASP A 152 -14.09 5.12 -3.05
CA ASP A 152 -13.99 4.46 -4.36
C ASP A 152 -12.52 4.30 -4.82
N ASN A 153 -11.56 4.78 -4.02
CA ASN A 153 -10.14 4.70 -4.31
C ASN A 153 -9.57 3.35 -3.84
N ASP A 154 -9.37 2.46 -4.80
CA ASP A 154 -8.83 1.12 -4.54
C ASP A 154 -7.36 1.12 -4.07
N ASN A 155 -6.54 2.09 -4.49
CA ASN A 155 -5.16 2.19 -3.99
C ASN A 155 -5.15 2.59 -2.50
N LEU A 156 -6.08 3.45 -2.09
CA LEU A 156 -6.25 3.80 -0.69
C LEU A 156 -6.65 2.58 0.15
N ALA A 157 -7.60 1.80 -0.35
CA ALA A 157 -8.05 0.58 0.30
C ALA A 157 -6.90 -0.44 0.42
N ASP A 158 -6.10 -0.60 -0.64
CA ASP A 158 -4.95 -1.50 -0.65
C ASP A 158 -3.89 -1.04 0.39
N ALA A 159 -3.56 0.24 0.46
CA ALA A 159 -2.60 0.78 1.43
C ALA A 159 -3.07 0.56 2.90
N ILE A 160 -4.36 0.76 3.19
CA ILE A 160 -4.92 0.49 4.53
C ILE A 160 -4.86 -1.00 4.84
N CYS A 161 -5.21 -1.88 3.88
CA CYS A 161 -5.10 -3.33 4.04
C CYS A 161 -3.66 -3.78 4.31
N ILE A 162 -2.66 -3.19 3.62
CA ILE A 162 -1.24 -3.49 3.84
C ILE A 162 -0.84 -3.14 5.28
N GLY A 163 -1.14 -1.92 5.73
CA GLY A 163 -0.80 -1.47 7.09
C GLY A 163 -1.46 -2.32 8.17
N TYR A 164 -2.73 -2.64 8.02
CA TYR A 164 -3.46 -3.50 8.95
C TYR A 164 -2.93 -4.94 8.97
N PHE A 165 -2.58 -5.47 7.81
CA PHE A 165 -1.91 -6.77 7.72
C PHE A 165 -0.60 -6.78 8.49
N VAL A 166 0.23 -5.74 8.32
CA VAL A 166 1.52 -5.60 9.03
C VAL A 166 1.31 -5.62 10.54
N CYS A 167 0.41 -4.79 11.05
CA CYS A 167 0.13 -4.71 12.49
C CYS A 167 -0.32 -6.05 13.10
N ASN A 168 -0.87 -6.95 12.31
CA ASN A 168 -1.42 -8.21 12.82
C ASN A 168 -0.56 -9.45 12.51
N ASN A 169 0.40 -9.36 11.59
CA ASN A 169 1.07 -10.56 11.06
C ASN A 169 2.59 -10.42 10.87
N VAL A 170 3.16 -9.23 11.08
CA VAL A 170 4.59 -8.99 10.94
C VAL A 170 5.17 -8.64 12.30
N THR A 171 6.20 -9.36 12.72
CA THR A 171 6.96 -9.02 13.93
C THR A 171 8.09 -8.09 13.55
N ILE A 172 8.03 -6.86 14.04
CA ILE A 172 9.10 -5.89 13.87
C ILE A 172 10.14 -6.14 14.96
N LYS A 173 11.35 -6.50 14.55
CA LYS A 173 12.49 -6.59 15.45
C LYS A 173 13.22 -5.25 15.38
N MET A 174 13.05 -4.44 16.40
CA MET A 174 13.94 -3.30 16.61
C MET A 174 15.33 -3.89 16.87
N VAL A 175 16.32 -3.40 16.17
CA VAL A 175 17.71 -3.72 16.51
C VAL A 175 17.98 -2.95 17.79
N ASP A 176 17.69 -3.58 18.91
CA ASP A 176 18.14 -3.08 20.20
C ASP A 176 19.67 -3.11 20.16
N GLU A 177 20.24 -1.93 20.27
CA GLU A 177 21.62 -1.57 20.54
C GLU A 177 22.59 -2.72 20.75
N LEU A 178 23.47 -2.95 19.78
CA LEU A 178 24.71 -3.66 19.98
C LEU A 178 25.74 -2.76 20.66
#